data_acce608cb3826694b89045f85bfd9128
#
_entry.id   acce608cb3826694b89045f85bfd9128
#
_cell.length_a   1.000
_cell.length_b   1.000
_cell.length_c   1.000
_cell.angle_alpha   90.00
_cell.angle_beta   90.00
_cell.angle_gamma   90.00
#
_symmetry.space_group_name_H-M   'P 1'
#
loop_
_entity.id
_entity.type
_entity.pdbx_description
1 polymer ?
#
loop_
_entity_poly.entity_id
_entity_poly.type
_entity_poly.pdbx_seq_one_letter_code
_entity_poly.pdbx_strand_id
1 'polypeptide(L)'
;MDTDNKEFTLAPEDPCPCGSGKKFGECCAKALKDGCWPGTAEALMRARSTAYALHDYQYLVDTTLPSERDKDFSAEKLEEQSRDVNWVRLSVVKTGDTTREDSVDYDLVDFYAYYTMHGATMQLGEHAYFTKGEDGRIYYAHGYKLRPEPFRRSQPKVGRNDPCPCGSGKKYKNCCGRNQA
;
A
#
# COMPACT_ATOMS: atom_id res chain seq x y z
N MET A 1 -12.29 -31.10 -6.79
CA MET A 1 -12.64 -29.66 -6.91
C MET A 1 -11.32 -28.95 -7.04
N ASP A 2 -10.97 -28.66 -8.29
CA ASP A 2 -9.68 -28.11 -8.64
C ASP A 2 -9.59 -26.68 -8.09
N THR A 3 -8.75 -26.49 -7.08
CA THR A 3 -8.30 -25.16 -6.69
C THR A 3 -7.35 -24.71 -7.79
N ASP A 4 -7.85 -23.91 -8.72
CA ASP A 4 -7.04 -23.17 -9.68
C ASP A 4 -6.01 -22.34 -8.90
N ASN A 5 -4.87 -22.92 -8.67
CA ASN A 5 -3.64 -22.22 -8.28
C ASN A 5 -3.21 -21.43 -9.51
N LYS A 6 -3.85 -20.30 -9.73
CA LYS A 6 -3.51 -19.37 -10.78
C LYS A 6 -2.18 -18.75 -10.40
N GLU A 7 -1.11 -19.39 -10.83
CA GLU A 7 0.23 -18.83 -10.82
C GLU A 7 0.17 -17.49 -11.55
N PHE A 8 0.13 -16.41 -10.79
CA PHE A 8 0.08 -15.05 -11.33
C PHE A 8 1.45 -14.72 -11.91
N THR A 9 1.71 -15.22 -13.12
CA THR A 9 2.97 -14.97 -13.85
C THR A 9 2.89 -13.61 -14.53
N LEU A 10 3.48 -12.60 -13.87
CA LEU A 10 3.64 -11.27 -14.46
C LEU A 10 4.75 -11.29 -15.51
N ALA A 11 4.44 -10.85 -16.74
CA ALA A 11 5.44 -10.71 -17.78
C ALA A 11 6.33 -9.48 -17.53
N PRO A 12 7.61 -9.47 -17.98
CA PRO A 12 8.50 -8.32 -17.81
C PRO A 12 7.93 -7.01 -18.37
N GLU A 13 7.12 -7.09 -19.42
CA GLU A 13 6.51 -5.94 -20.10
C GLU A 13 5.25 -5.41 -19.43
N ASP A 14 4.66 -6.16 -18.49
CA ASP A 14 3.45 -5.77 -17.80
C ASP A 14 3.70 -4.56 -16.88
N PRO A 15 2.68 -3.72 -16.63
CA PRO A 15 2.78 -2.67 -15.64
C PRO A 15 3.11 -3.23 -14.25
N CYS A 16 4.10 -2.65 -13.56
CA CYS A 16 4.46 -3.12 -12.23
C CYS A 16 3.33 -2.87 -11.21
N PRO A 17 2.88 -3.88 -10.45
CA PRO A 17 1.81 -3.74 -9.45
C PRO A 17 2.14 -2.74 -8.35
N CYS A 18 3.43 -2.39 -8.17
CA CYS A 18 3.86 -1.42 -7.15
C CYS A 18 3.40 0.02 -7.41
N GLY A 19 2.70 0.30 -8.50
CA GLY A 19 2.18 1.63 -8.82
C GLY A 19 3.24 2.67 -9.23
N SER A 20 4.46 2.24 -9.59
CA SER A 20 5.53 3.15 -10.04
C SER A 20 5.33 3.70 -11.45
N GLY A 21 4.41 3.13 -12.23
CA GLY A 21 4.22 3.42 -13.65
C GLY A 21 5.27 2.80 -14.58
N LYS A 22 6.23 2.05 -14.04
CA LYS A 22 7.27 1.33 -14.82
C LYS A 22 6.81 -0.07 -15.16
N LYS A 23 7.46 -0.69 -16.18
CA LYS A 23 7.31 -2.11 -16.47
C LYS A 23 7.87 -2.96 -15.34
N PHE A 24 7.29 -4.13 -15.11
CA PHE A 24 7.73 -5.04 -14.04
C PHE A 24 9.20 -5.42 -14.17
N GLY A 25 9.67 -5.78 -15.37
CA GLY A 25 11.06 -6.16 -15.65
C GLY A 25 12.08 -5.07 -15.34
N GLU A 26 11.69 -3.80 -15.48
CA GLU A 26 12.54 -2.63 -15.19
C GLU A 26 12.39 -2.12 -13.74
N CYS A 27 11.53 -2.76 -12.96
CA CYS A 27 11.14 -2.32 -11.62
C CYS A 27 11.35 -3.44 -10.58
N CYS A 28 10.28 -4.01 -10.05
CA CYS A 28 10.35 -4.94 -8.94
C CYS A 28 10.87 -6.33 -9.32
N ALA A 29 10.89 -6.71 -10.60
CA ALA A 29 11.48 -7.98 -11.04
C ALA A 29 12.94 -8.13 -10.60
N LYS A 30 13.71 -7.04 -10.63
CA LYS A 30 15.12 -7.04 -10.20
C LYS A 30 15.28 -7.52 -8.75
N ALA A 31 14.36 -7.11 -7.89
CA ALA A 31 14.40 -7.53 -6.49
C ALA A 31 13.82 -8.94 -6.27
N LEU A 32 12.74 -9.27 -6.97
CA LEU A 32 12.00 -10.52 -6.74
C LEU A 32 12.55 -11.72 -7.52
N LYS A 33 13.07 -11.48 -8.74
CA LYS A 33 13.56 -12.57 -9.61
C LYS A 33 15.08 -12.62 -9.70
N ASP A 34 15.75 -11.46 -9.76
CA ASP A 34 17.18 -11.38 -9.96
C ASP A 34 17.96 -11.30 -8.62
N GLY A 35 17.26 -11.26 -7.48
CA GLY A 35 17.86 -11.20 -6.16
C GLY A 35 18.59 -9.89 -5.84
N CYS A 36 18.34 -8.82 -6.60
CA CYS A 36 18.93 -7.51 -6.35
C CYS A 36 18.27 -6.86 -5.15
N TRP A 37 18.96 -6.77 -4.01
CA TRP A 37 18.43 -6.16 -2.82
C TRP A 37 18.17 -4.65 -3.04
N PRO A 38 16.95 -4.13 -2.69
CA PRO A 38 16.63 -2.73 -2.89
C PRO A 38 17.51 -1.81 -2.06
N GLY A 39 18.02 -0.73 -2.68
CA GLY A 39 18.95 0.22 -2.04
C GLY A 39 18.27 1.34 -1.24
N THR A 40 16.93 1.45 -1.28
CA THR A 40 16.17 2.49 -0.56
C THR A 40 14.91 1.89 0.08
N ALA A 41 14.43 2.52 1.15
CA ALA A 41 13.19 2.13 1.83
C ALA A 41 11.98 2.12 0.88
N GLU A 42 11.86 3.14 0.02
CA GLU A 42 10.79 3.18 -0.99
C GLU A 42 10.88 2.01 -1.98
N ALA A 43 12.08 1.73 -2.50
CA ALA A 43 12.26 0.62 -3.44
C ALA A 43 11.92 -0.73 -2.79
N LEU A 44 12.31 -0.92 -1.52
CA LEU A 44 11.96 -2.12 -0.76
C LEU A 44 10.45 -2.20 -0.52
N MET A 45 9.77 -1.11 -0.13
CA MET A 45 8.32 -1.11 0.07
C MET A 45 7.58 -1.45 -1.23
N ARG A 46 8.02 -0.90 -2.37
CA ARG A 46 7.46 -1.23 -3.69
C ARG A 46 7.64 -2.70 -4.06
N ALA A 47 8.82 -3.26 -3.80
CA ALA A 47 9.09 -4.68 -4.02
C ALA A 47 8.22 -5.57 -3.12
N ARG A 48 8.08 -5.25 -1.83
CA ARG A 48 7.20 -5.95 -0.88
C ARG A 48 5.74 -5.90 -1.30
N SER A 49 5.25 -4.74 -1.76
CA SER A 49 3.88 -4.62 -2.29
C SER A 49 3.66 -5.51 -3.52
N THR A 50 4.66 -5.61 -4.40
CA THR A 50 4.60 -6.51 -5.56
C THR A 50 4.66 -7.98 -5.13
N ALA A 51 5.45 -8.32 -4.09
CA ALA A 51 5.52 -9.65 -3.50
C ALA A 51 4.14 -10.10 -2.98
N TYR A 52 3.40 -9.22 -2.28
CA TYR A 52 2.00 -9.50 -1.90
C TYR A 52 1.12 -9.79 -3.11
N ALA A 53 1.22 -8.99 -4.18
CA ALA A 53 0.42 -9.17 -5.39
C ALA A 53 0.77 -10.46 -6.17
N LEU A 54 2.00 -10.96 -6.03
CA LEU A 54 2.48 -12.19 -6.65
C LEU A 54 2.45 -13.40 -5.70
N HIS A 55 1.95 -13.23 -4.47
CA HIS A 55 1.93 -14.26 -3.42
C HIS A 55 3.34 -14.80 -3.06
N ASP A 56 4.39 -13.97 -3.25
CA ASP A 56 5.75 -14.30 -2.81
C ASP A 56 5.92 -13.91 -1.33
N TYR A 57 5.33 -14.71 -0.46
CA TYR A 57 5.36 -14.47 0.98
C TYR A 57 6.73 -14.71 1.59
N GLN A 58 7.57 -15.56 0.96
CA GLN A 58 8.94 -15.76 1.41
C GLN A 58 9.76 -14.47 1.30
N TYR A 59 9.61 -13.72 0.21
CA TYR A 59 10.25 -12.41 0.06
C TYR A 59 9.85 -11.44 1.18
N LEU A 60 8.60 -11.47 1.63
CA LEU A 60 8.14 -10.63 2.75
C LEU A 60 8.84 -11.01 4.06
N VAL A 61 8.97 -12.31 4.33
CA VAL A 61 9.70 -12.82 5.50
C VAL A 61 11.18 -12.42 5.42
N ASP A 62 11.84 -12.66 4.29
CA ASP A 62 13.27 -12.40 4.12
C ASP A 62 13.62 -10.92 4.26
N THR A 63 12.71 -10.03 3.84
CA THR A 63 12.90 -8.57 3.89
C THR A 63 12.35 -7.89 5.14
N THR A 64 11.80 -8.64 6.09
CA THR A 64 11.48 -8.14 7.43
C THR A 64 12.69 -8.30 8.34
N LEU A 65 12.98 -7.28 9.16
CA LEU A 65 14.14 -7.29 10.07
C LEU A 65 14.08 -8.52 10.99
N PRO A 66 15.16 -9.31 11.09
CA PRO A 66 15.13 -10.56 11.87
C PRO A 66 14.68 -10.41 13.32
N SER A 67 15.03 -9.30 13.98
CA SER A 67 14.60 -9.00 15.36
C SER A 67 13.11 -8.70 15.51
N GLU A 68 12.44 -8.30 14.41
CA GLU A 68 11.02 -7.97 14.39
C GLU A 68 10.14 -9.16 13.98
N ARG A 69 10.75 -10.31 13.68
CA ARG A 69 10.02 -11.55 13.37
C ARG A 69 9.66 -12.26 14.67
N ASP A 70 8.37 -12.36 14.94
CA ASP A 70 7.89 -13.25 16.01
C ASP A 70 8.03 -14.72 15.61
N LYS A 71 7.76 -15.64 16.56
CA LYS A 71 7.93 -17.09 16.35
C LYS A 71 6.99 -17.66 15.30
N ASP A 72 5.87 -16.97 15.05
CA ASP A 72 4.82 -17.41 14.13
C ASP A 72 4.87 -16.65 12.79
N PHE A 73 5.86 -15.76 12.61
CA PHE A 73 6.02 -15.00 11.38
C PHE A 73 6.69 -15.86 10.29
N SER A 74 5.87 -16.46 9.44
CA SER A 74 6.31 -17.32 8.34
C SER A 74 5.55 -17.07 7.06
N ALA A 75 6.09 -17.57 5.94
CA ALA A 75 5.44 -17.46 4.63
C ALA A 75 4.06 -18.11 4.62
N GLU A 76 3.94 -19.30 5.24
CA GLU A 76 2.67 -20.05 5.34
C GLU A 76 1.61 -19.28 6.12
N LYS A 77 2.03 -18.60 7.21
CA LYS A 77 1.10 -17.78 8.00
C LYS A 77 0.62 -16.56 7.25
N LEU A 78 1.53 -15.91 6.51
CA LEU A 78 1.18 -14.78 5.65
C LEU A 78 0.25 -15.20 4.51
N GLU A 79 0.47 -16.37 3.91
CA GLU A 79 -0.40 -16.95 2.89
C GLU A 79 -1.81 -17.20 3.46
N GLU A 80 -1.91 -17.83 4.63
CA GLU A 80 -3.19 -18.10 5.29
C GLU A 80 -3.97 -16.79 5.54
N GLN A 81 -3.30 -15.75 6.05
CA GLN A 81 -3.91 -14.45 6.34
C GLN A 81 -4.31 -13.67 5.08
N SER A 82 -3.64 -13.93 3.96
CA SER A 82 -3.87 -13.22 2.69
C SER A 82 -4.74 -14.00 1.69
N ARG A 83 -5.28 -15.16 2.08
CA ARG A 83 -6.03 -16.08 1.18
C ARG A 83 -7.15 -15.41 0.40
N ASP A 84 -7.90 -14.51 1.04
CA ASP A 84 -9.05 -13.82 0.44
C ASP A 84 -8.71 -12.38 0.01
N VAL A 85 -7.42 -12.01 0.05
CA VAL A 85 -6.93 -10.68 -0.25
C VAL A 85 -6.28 -10.65 -1.62
N ASN A 86 -6.83 -9.84 -2.54
CA ASN A 86 -6.19 -9.56 -3.82
C ASN A 86 -5.63 -8.13 -3.81
N TRP A 87 -4.32 -8.01 -3.81
CA TRP A 87 -3.62 -6.74 -3.83
C TRP A 87 -3.72 -6.08 -5.20
N VAL A 88 -4.16 -4.82 -5.23
CA VAL A 88 -4.46 -4.10 -6.48
C VAL A 88 -3.36 -3.12 -6.83
N ARG A 89 -2.94 -2.28 -5.89
CA ARG A 89 -1.90 -1.26 -6.12
C ARG A 89 -1.36 -0.68 -4.82
N LEU A 90 -0.17 -0.10 -4.91
CA LEU A 90 0.42 0.74 -3.88
C LEU A 90 0.39 2.22 -4.32
N SER A 91 0.14 3.12 -3.38
CA SER A 91 0.32 4.56 -3.53
C SER A 91 1.27 5.04 -2.43
N VAL A 92 2.52 5.35 -2.80
CA VAL A 92 3.46 5.98 -1.88
C VAL A 92 3.09 7.45 -1.76
N VAL A 93 2.87 7.92 -0.53
CA VAL A 93 2.43 9.29 -0.21
C VAL A 93 3.61 10.17 0.14
N LYS A 94 4.53 9.62 0.95
CA LYS A 94 5.69 10.34 1.44
C LYS A 94 6.88 9.39 1.62
N THR A 95 8.06 9.89 1.32
CA THR A 95 9.34 9.16 1.51
C THR A 95 10.47 10.15 1.73
N GLY A 96 11.61 9.66 2.20
CA GLY A 96 12.82 10.45 2.42
C GLY A 96 12.90 11.13 3.78
N ASP A 97 11.89 11.01 4.64
CA ASP A 97 12.00 11.38 6.04
C ASP A 97 12.78 10.29 6.80
N THR A 98 13.47 10.71 7.85
CA THR A 98 14.18 9.82 8.76
C THR A 98 13.78 10.13 10.19
N THR A 99 13.83 9.13 11.06
CA THR A 99 13.69 9.32 12.51
C THR A 99 14.70 8.45 13.25
N ARG A 100 14.93 8.79 14.52
CA ARG A 100 15.80 8.00 15.40
C ARG A 100 15.05 7.64 16.67
N GLU A 101 14.91 6.34 16.90
CA GLU A 101 14.24 5.79 18.08
C GLU A 101 15.16 4.73 18.71
N ASP A 102 15.32 4.76 20.03
CA ASP A 102 16.16 3.82 20.79
C ASP A 102 17.57 3.59 20.20
N SER A 103 18.20 4.68 19.69
CA SER A 103 19.53 4.67 19.05
C SER A 103 19.57 3.97 17.67
N VAL A 104 18.44 3.63 17.08
CA VAL A 104 18.31 3.09 15.72
C VAL A 104 17.80 4.18 14.78
N ASP A 105 18.46 4.33 13.63
CA ASP A 105 18.02 5.23 12.57
C ASP A 105 17.07 4.51 11.62
N TYR A 106 15.92 5.14 11.34
CA TYR A 106 14.90 4.61 10.45
C TYR A 106 14.64 5.56 9.27
N ASP A 107 14.54 4.99 8.08
CA ASP A 107 13.95 5.65 6.92
C ASP A 107 12.43 5.42 6.93
N LEU A 108 11.65 6.45 6.61
CA LEU A 108 10.20 6.42 6.71
C LEU A 108 9.55 6.40 5.33
N VAL A 109 8.49 5.59 5.18
CA VAL A 109 7.65 5.55 3.98
C VAL A 109 6.19 5.54 4.40
N ASP A 110 5.45 6.59 4.00
CA ASP A 110 4.00 6.63 4.14
C ASP A 110 3.35 6.13 2.86
N PHE A 111 2.44 5.18 2.96
CA PHE A 111 1.78 4.62 1.81
C PHE A 111 0.32 4.22 2.08
N TYR A 112 -0.42 4.09 0.99
CA TYR A 112 -1.70 3.39 0.97
C TYR A 112 -1.60 2.18 0.05
N ALA A 113 -1.96 1.01 0.57
CA ALA A 113 -2.14 -0.20 -0.20
C ALA A 113 -3.64 -0.44 -0.44
N TYR A 114 -4.01 -0.73 -1.67
CA TYR A 114 -5.38 -1.02 -2.07
C TYR A 114 -5.51 -2.49 -2.42
N TYR A 115 -6.54 -3.12 -1.91
CA TYR A 115 -6.82 -4.54 -2.11
C TYR A 115 -8.32 -4.79 -2.20
N THR A 116 -8.69 -5.94 -2.77
CA THR A 116 -10.07 -6.42 -2.73
C THR A 116 -10.16 -7.63 -1.81
N MET A 117 -11.25 -7.68 -1.05
CA MET A 117 -11.58 -8.80 -0.17
C MET A 117 -13.10 -9.00 -0.21
N HIS A 118 -13.55 -10.23 -0.52
CA HIS A 118 -14.98 -10.57 -0.67
C HIS A 118 -15.74 -9.60 -1.61
N GLY A 119 -15.09 -9.15 -2.71
CA GLY A 119 -15.67 -8.25 -3.70
C GLY A 119 -15.69 -6.76 -3.30
N ALA A 120 -15.29 -6.40 -2.09
CA ALA A 120 -15.18 -5.02 -1.64
C ALA A 120 -13.75 -4.48 -1.81
N THR A 121 -13.63 -3.24 -2.30
CA THR A 121 -12.33 -2.55 -2.34
C THR A 121 -12.01 -1.96 -0.96
N MET A 122 -10.85 -2.29 -0.45
CA MET A 122 -10.34 -1.87 0.84
C MET A 122 -9.06 -1.06 0.69
N GLN A 123 -8.71 -0.29 1.72
CA GLN A 123 -7.51 0.52 1.79
C GLN A 123 -6.83 0.32 3.14
N LEU A 124 -5.53 0.06 3.10
CA LEU A 124 -4.65 0.05 4.25
C LEU A 124 -3.67 1.21 4.12
N GLY A 125 -3.65 2.12 5.10
CA GLY A 125 -2.64 3.17 5.20
C GLY A 125 -1.63 2.82 6.29
N GLU A 126 -0.34 2.99 6.01
CA GLU A 126 0.75 2.68 6.95
C GLU A 126 1.86 3.71 6.88
N HIS A 127 2.37 4.07 8.05
CA HIS A 127 3.62 4.79 8.28
C HIS A 127 4.67 3.73 8.62
N ALA A 128 5.47 3.36 7.63
CA ALA A 128 6.39 2.23 7.69
C ALA A 128 7.82 2.66 8.01
N TYR A 129 8.47 1.90 8.87
CA TYR A 129 9.83 2.11 9.36
C TYR A 129 10.77 1.08 8.73
N PHE A 130 11.85 1.57 8.18
CA PHE A 130 12.89 0.76 7.56
C PHE A 130 14.23 1.09 8.20
N THR A 131 15.05 0.08 8.45
CA THR A 131 16.38 0.27 8.99
C THR A 131 17.40 -0.66 8.33
N LYS A 132 18.68 -0.41 8.54
CA LYS A 132 19.75 -1.29 8.07
C LYS A 132 19.99 -2.42 9.06
N GLY A 133 20.01 -3.65 8.56
CA GLY A 133 20.48 -4.80 9.32
C GLY A 133 22.00 -4.82 9.49
N GLU A 134 22.50 -5.82 10.20
CA GLU A 134 23.95 -6.03 10.45
C GLU A 134 24.73 -6.25 9.14
N ASP A 135 24.07 -6.78 8.10
CA ASP A 135 24.64 -6.99 6.77
C ASP A 135 24.63 -5.73 5.88
N GLY A 136 24.18 -4.59 6.43
CA GLY A 136 24.07 -3.30 5.75
C GLY A 136 22.91 -3.18 4.76
N ARG A 137 22.07 -4.20 4.64
CA ARG A 137 20.87 -4.18 3.81
C ARG A 137 19.71 -3.47 4.53
N ILE A 138 18.82 -2.85 3.76
CA ILE A 138 17.63 -2.21 4.30
C ILE A 138 16.54 -3.26 4.50
N TYR A 139 15.90 -3.25 5.67
CA TYR A 139 14.81 -4.13 6.06
C TYR A 139 13.59 -3.32 6.48
N TYR A 140 12.40 -3.88 6.27
CA TYR A 140 11.19 -3.43 6.94
C TYR A 140 11.27 -3.82 8.42
N ALA A 141 11.12 -2.86 9.31
CA ALA A 141 11.11 -3.10 10.75
C ALA A 141 9.66 -3.27 11.24
N HIS A 142 8.93 -2.21 11.31
CA HIS A 142 7.54 -2.19 11.76
C HIS A 142 6.77 -1.06 11.09
N GLY A 143 5.46 -0.98 11.35
CA GLY A 143 4.64 0.10 10.84
C GLY A 143 3.47 0.42 11.75
N TYR A 144 3.01 1.67 11.67
CA TYR A 144 1.84 2.14 12.37
C TYR A 144 0.76 2.53 11.38
N LYS A 145 -0.48 2.29 11.76
CA LYS A 145 -1.63 2.63 10.92
C LYS A 145 -1.64 4.14 10.63
N LEU A 146 -1.53 4.49 9.35
CA LEU A 146 -1.66 5.86 8.89
C LEU A 146 -3.13 6.28 9.07
N ARG A 147 -3.35 7.34 9.84
CA ARG A 147 -4.71 7.88 9.98
C ARG A 147 -5.09 8.55 8.67
N PRO A 148 -6.26 8.23 8.09
CA PRO A 148 -6.73 8.96 6.91
C PRO A 148 -6.73 10.45 7.23
N GLU A 149 -6.17 11.26 6.33
CA GLU A 149 -6.36 12.69 6.45
C GLU A 149 -7.87 12.99 6.46
N PRO A 150 -8.34 13.86 7.37
CA PRO A 150 -9.73 14.27 7.36
C PRO A 150 -10.09 14.77 5.96
N PHE A 151 -11.10 14.18 5.36
CA PHE A 151 -11.58 14.62 4.04
C PHE A 151 -11.96 16.10 4.12
N ARG A 152 -11.09 16.97 3.65
CA ARG A 152 -11.38 18.39 3.46
C ARG A 152 -12.07 18.54 2.12
N ARG A 153 -13.34 18.86 2.13
CA ARG A 153 -14.07 19.18 0.91
C ARG A 153 -13.42 20.41 0.28
N SER A 154 -13.09 20.32 -1.00
CA SER A 154 -12.54 21.45 -1.79
C SER A 154 -13.53 22.59 -1.93
N GLN A 155 -14.83 22.32 -1.70
CA GLN A 155 -15.90 23.32 -1.73
C GLN A 155 -16.72 23.25 -0.43
N PRO A 156 -17.15 24.40 0.12
CA PRO A 156 -18.05 24.43 1.27
C PRO A 156 -19.33 23.62 0.99
N LYS A 157 -19.85 22.95 2.02
CA LYS A 157 -21.14 22.26 1.90
C LYS A 157 -22.23 23.32 1.65
N VAL A 158 -22.92 23.21 0.53
CA VAL A 158 -24.09 24.06 0.26
C VAL A 158 -25.16 23.80 1.32
N GLY A 159 -25.50 24.84 2.08
CA GLY A 159 -26.55 24.77 3.09
C GLY A 159 -27.94 24.69 2.45
N ARG A 160 -28.91 24.11 3.19
CA ARG A 160 -30.29 24.00 2.67
C ARG A 160 -30.89 25.32 2.20
N ASN A 161 -30.50 26.44 2.81
CA ASN A 161 -31.03 27.77 2.53
C ASN A 161 -30.16 28.59 1.57
N ASP A 162 -28.99 28.11 1.19
CA ASP A 162 -28.08 28.81 0.29
C ASP A 162 -28.62 28.82 -1.14
N PRO A 163 -28.19 29.78 -1.97
CA PRO A 163 -28.50 29.76 -3.40
C PRO A 163 -28.05 28.47 -4.04
N CYS A 164 -28.92 27.90 -4.90
CA CYS A 164 -28.58 26.65 -5.57
C CYS A 164 -27.41 26.85 -6.55
N PRO A 165 -26.34 26.02 -6.50
CA PRO A 165 -25.19 26.15 -7.39
C PRO A 165 -25.49 25.90 -8.87
N CYS A 166 -26.70 25.38 -9.19
CA CYS A 166 -27.15 25.22 -10.58
C CYS A 166 -27.53 26.54 -11.26
N GLY A 167 -27.46 27.71 -10.57
CA GLY A 167 -27.79 29.00 -11.14
C GLY A 167 -29.27 29.33 -11.25
N SER A 168 -30.16 28.51 -10.70
CA SER A 168 -31.63 28.67 -10.79
C SER A 168 -32.20 29.83 -9.96
N GLY A 169 -31.40 30.49 -9.12
CA GLY A 169 -31.83 31.54 -8.18
C GLY A 169 -32.66 31.00 -7.00
N LYS A 170 -33.00 29.74 -6.95
CA LYS A 170 -33.78 29.10 -5.87
C LYS A 170 -32.84 28.65 -4.74
N LYS A 171 -33.40 28.56 -3.50
CA LYS A 171 -32.69 27.93 -2.39
C LYS A 171 -32.43 26.45 -2.70
N TYR A 172 -31.25 25.93 -2.28
CA TYR A 172 -30.82 24.55 -2.57
C TYR A 172 -31.89 23.50 -2.22
N LYS A 173 -32.55 23.62 -1.04
CA LYS A 173 -33.65 22.72 -0.60
C LYS A 173 -34.85 22.69 -1.55
N ASN A 174 -35.06 23.76 -2.32
CA ASN A 174 -36.19 23.89 -3.24
C ASN A 174 -35.79 23.63 -4.69
N CYS A 175 -34.54 23.15 -4.93
CA CYS A 175 -33.99 22.88 -6.24
C CYS A 175 -33.24 21.54 -6.25
N CYS A 176 -31.94 21.53 -6.46
CA CYS A 176 -31.13 20.28 -6.55
C CYS A 176 -31.07 19.48 -5.23
N GLY A 177 -31.30 20.11 -4.08
CA GLY A 177 -31.37 19.46 -2.79
C GLY A 177 -32.74 18.86 -2.40
N ARG A 178 -33.74 18.98 -3.28
CA ARG A 178 -35.12 18.55 -2.97
C ARG A 178 -35.28 17.04 -2.73
N ASN A 179 -34.45 16.23 -3.41
CA ASN A 179 -34.54 14.76 -3.35
C ASN A 179 -33.41 14.12 -2.54
N GLN A 180 -32.70 14.89 -1.70
CA GLN A 180 -31.62 14.40 -0.82
C GLN A 180 -32.06 14.41 0.65
N ALA A 181 -33.27 13.98 0.93
CA ALA A 181 -33.79 13.80 2.29
C ALA A 181 -33.77 12.31 2.66
#